data_d161a6b7d3e142db1e7b39c63d698d73
#
_entry.id   d161a6b7d3e142db1e7b39c63d698d73
#
_cell.length_a   1.000
_cell.length_b   1.000
_cell.length_c   1.000
_cell.angle_alpha   90.00
_cell.angle_beta   90.00
_cell.angle_gamma   90.00
#
_symmetry.space_group_name_H-M   'P 1'
#
loop_
_entity.id
_entity.type
_entity.pdbx_description
1 polymer ?
#
loop_
_entity_poly.entity_id
_entity_poly.type
_entity_poly.pdbx_seq_one_letter_code
_entity_poly.pdbx_strand_id
1 'polypeptide(L)'
;TPDELEKKWDNNGKLHLRMTCHINGNLISDGNTNDLYHPFTKMIERASMNTNLMPGDYLGSGTVGTGCILELRPENTGGWIKKGDIIKLEVEDLGVLKNTIV
;
A
#
# COMPACT_ATOMS: atom_id res chain seq x y z
N THR A 1 -15.36 2.57 2.94
CA THR A 1 -16.09 1.85 1.87
C THR A 1 -15.81 2.49 0.52
N PRO A 2 -16.03 1.83 -0.62
CA PRO A 2 -15.72 2.36 -1.95
C PRO A 2 -16.37 3.71 -2.27
N ASP A 3 -17.54 3.99 -1.72
CA ASP A 3 -18.26 5.26 -1.86
C ASP A 3 -17.52 6.44 -1.23
N GLU A 4 -16.77 6.23 -0.17
CA GLU A 4 -15.92 7.28 0.44
C GLU A 4 -14.77 7.71 -0.47
N LEU A 5 -14.42 6.87 -1.43
CA LEU A 5 -13.33 7.08 -2.39
C LEU A 5 -13.84 7.34 -3.83
N GLU A 6 -15.11 7.66 -3.99
CA GLU A 6 -15.75 7.78 -5.32
C GLU A 6 -14.97 8.69 -6.28
N LYS A 7 -14.46 9.81 -5.78
CA LYS A 7 -13.70 10.80 -6.59
C LYS A 7 -12.28 10.36 -6.94
N LYS A 8 -11.82 9.24 -6.39
CA LYS A 8 -10.47 8.71 -6.59
C LYS A 8 -10.40 7.59 -7.62
N TRP A 9 -11.54 7.16 -8.14
CA TRP A 9 -11.61 6.15 -9.20
C TRP A 9 -11.49 6.79 -10.58
N ASP A 10 -10.71 6.17 -11.45
CA ASP A 10 -10.67 6.55 -12.86
C ASP A 10 -11.64 5.72 -13.72
N ASN A 11 -11.74 6.08 -15.00
CA ASN A 11 -12.63 5.41 -15.95
C ASN A 11 -12.22 3.96 -16.26
N ASN A 12 -11.01 3.55 -15.85
CA ASN A 12 -10.50 2.19 -16.03
C ASN A 12 -10.70 1.33 -14.76
N GLY A 13 -11.37 1.87 -13.75
CA GLY A 13 -11.60 1.19 -12.47
C GLY A 13 -10.34 1.09 -11.60
N LYS A 14 -9.37 1.97 -11.79
CA LYS A 14 -8.21 2.11 -10.93
C LYS A 14 -8.44 3.20 -9.88
N LEU A 15 -7.96 2.93 -8.68
CA LEU A 15 -8.01 3.85 -7.56
C LEU A 15 -6.71 4.66 -7.51
N HIS A 16 -6.82 5.96 -7.33
CA HIS A 16 -5.69 6.90 -7.28
C HIS A 16 -5.48 7.41 -5.86
N LEU A 17 -4.70 6.71 -5.06
CA LEU A 17 -4.32 7.10 -3.70
C LEU A 17 -2.80 7.11 -3.59
N ARG A 18 -2.24 8.23 -3.16
CA ARG A 18 -0.82 8.31 -2.83
C ARG A 18 -0.53 7.50 -1.58
N MET A 19 0.57 6.74 -1.61
CA MET A 19 1.04 5.91 -0.51
C MET A 19 2.47 6.31 -0.17
N THR A 20 2.75 6.62 1.09
CA THR A 20 4.09 6.99 1.53
C THR A 20 4.54 6.15 2.71
N CYS A 21 5.85 5.90 2.77
CA CYS A 21 6.52 5.31 3.91
C CYS A 21 7.63 6.24 4.39
N HIS A 22 7.64 6.52 5.68
CA HIS A 22 8.71 7.27 6.33
C HIS A 22 9.37 6.43 7.41
N ILE A 23 10.69 6.50 7.52
CA ILE A 23 11.47 5.95 8.62
C ILE A 23 12.16 7.11 9.32
N ASN A 24 11.90 7.27 10.62
CA ASN A 24 12.42 8.37 11.45
C ASN A 24 12.19 9.77 10.82
N GLY A 25 11.06 9.95 10.14
CA GLY A 25 10.70 11.19 9.48
C GLY A 25 11.23 11.36 8.05
N ASN A 26 12.15 10.51 7.60
CA ASN A 26 12.67 10.54 6.23
C ASN A 26 11.74 9.77 5.29
N LEU A 27 11.36 10.38 4.17
CA LEU A 27 10.60 9.71 3.12
C LEU A 27 11.46 8.62 2.47
N ILE A 28 10.98 7.37 2.53
CA ILE A 28 11.68 6.21 1.99
C ILE A 28 11.01 5.69 0.72
N SER A 29 9.67 5.69 0.72
CA SER A 29 8.87 5.19 -0.40
C SER A 29 7.71 6.14 -0.68
N ASP A 30 7.44 6.36 -1.96
CA ASP A 30 6.34 7.17 -2.47
C ASP A 30 5.78 6.47 -3.71
N GLY A 31 4.55 6.08 -3.67
CA GLY A 31 3.88 5.37 -4.75
C GLY A 31 2.41 5.74 -4.84
N ASN A 32 1.72 5.15 -5.80
CA ASN A 32 0.29 5.37 -6.00
C ASN A 32 -0.42 4.05 -6.31
N THR A 33 -1.63 3.89 -5.82
CA THR A 33 -2.43 2.69 -6.08
C THR A 33 -2.76 2.49 -7.56
N ASN A 34 -2.72 3.54 -8.38
CA ASN A 34 -2.94 3.43 -9.83
C ASN A 34 -1.82 2.69 -10.57
N ASP A 35 -0.64 2.52 -9.95
CA ASP A 35 0.49 1.78 -10.51
C ASP A 35 0.25 0.26 -10.49
N LEU A 36 -0.79 -0.20 -9.80
CA LEU A 36 -1.20 -1.60 -9.84
C LEU A 36 -1.51 -2.03 -11.28
N TYR A 37 -0.93 -3.14 -11.72
CA TYR A 37 -1.20 -3.70 -13.04
C TYR A 37 -2.67 -4.10 -13.18
N HIS A 38 -3.20 -4.84 -12.20
CA HIS A 38 -4.60 -5.22 -12.15
C HIS A 38 -5.37 -4.31 -11.19
N PRO A 39 -6.51 -3.73 -11.61
CA PRO A 39 -7.39 -3.02 -10.68
C PRO A 39 -8.01 -3.98 -9.66
N PHE A 40 -8.41 -3.47 -8.50
CA PHE A 40 -9.01 -4.28 -7.43
C PHE A 40 -10.23 -5.07 -7.89
N THR A 41 -11.04 -4.52 -8.79
CA THR A 41 -12.19 -5.22 -9.38
C THR A 41 -11.78 -6.52 -10.09
N LYS A 42 -10.66 -6.50 -10.82
CA LYS A 42 -10.13 -7.70 -11.49
C LYS A 42 -9.53 -8.71 -10.50
N MET A 43 -8.93 -8.22 -9.43
CA MET A 43 -8.44 -9.10 -8.35
C MET A 43 -9.60 -9.81 -7.65
N ILE A 44 -10.68 -9.10 -7.35
CA ILE A 44 -11.91 -9.67 -6.75
C ILE A 44 -12.56 -10.66 -7.71
N GLU A 45 -12.71 -10.31 -8.99
CA GLU A 45 -13.21 -11.20 -10.02
C GLU A 45 -12.41 -12.52 -10.04
N ARG A 46 -11.10 -12.42 -10.06
CA ARG A 46 -10.22 -13.60 -10.07
C ARG A 46 -10.32 -14.42 -8.79
N ALA A 47 -10.33 -13.76 -7.63
CA ALA A 47 -10.40 -14.42 -6.33
C ALA A 47 -11.73 -15.15 -6.12
N SER A 48 -12.84 -14.63 -6.69
CA SER A 48 -14.17 -15.24 -6.59
C SER A 48 -14.41 -16.38 -7.60
N MET A 49 -13.46 -16.64 -8.50
CA MET A 49 -13.59 -17.77 -9.42
C MET A 49 -13.50 -19.10 -8.64
N ASN A 50 -14.57 -19.88 -8.72
CA ASN A 50 -14.67 -21.20 -8.05
C ASN A 50 -14.66 -21.18 -6.50
N THR A 51 -14.87 -19.99 -5.88
CA THR A 51 -15.02 -19.86 -4.43
C THR A 51 -15.91 -18.68 -4.10
N ASN A 52 -16.53 -18.70 -2.92
CA ASN A 52 -17.28 -17.57 -2.39
C ASN A 52 -16.37 -16.73 -1.50
N LEU A 53 -16.27 -15.45 -1.78
CA LEU A 53 -15.65 -14.50 -0.87
C LEU A 53 -16.62 -14.18 0.27
N MET A 54 -16.13 -14.20 1.48
CA MET A 54 -16.93 -13.98 2.69
C MET A 54 -16.54 -12.67 3.39
N PRO A 55 -17.46 -12.04 4.13
CA PRO A 55 -17.09 -10.93 5.00
C PRO A 55 -15.95 -11.32 5.95
N GLY A 56 -14.89 -10.54 5.98
CA GLY A 56 -13.68 -10.83 6.75
C GLY A 56 -12.52 -11.42 5.94
N ASP A 57 -12.74 -11.78 4.67
CA ASP A 57 -11.64 -12.18 3.78
C ASP A 57 -10.72 -11.00 3.47
N TYR A 58 -9.42 -11.28 3.40
CA TYR A 58 -8.40 -10.31 3.03
C TYR A 58 -7.89 -10.57 1.62
N LEU A 59 -7.83 -9.52 0.82
CA LEU A 59 -7.28 -9.55 -0.53
C LEU A 59 -6.01 -8.69 -0.59
N GLY A 60 -4.86 -9.33 -0.70
CA GLY A 60 -3.58 -8.64 -0.82
C GLY A 60 -3.26 -8.30 -2.27
N SER A 61 -3.04 -7.02 -2.54
CA SER A 61 -2.68 -6.52 -3.88
C SER A 61 -1.19 -6.69 -4.24
N GLY A 62 -0.39 -7.18 -3.31
CA GLY A 62 1.06 -7.10 -3.40
C GLY A 62 1.61 -5.76 -2.90
N THR A 63 2.92 -5.59 -2.96
CA THR A 63 3.62 -4.39 -2.49
C THR A 63 3.74 -3.33 -3.59
N VAL A 64 3.84 -2.06 -3.18
CA VAL A 64 4.28 -0.99 -4.08
C VAL A 64 5.74 -1.19 -4.49
N GLY A 65 6.11 -0.81 -5.71
CA GLY A 65 7.42 -1.06 -6.31
C GLY A 65 8.64 -0.43 -5.60
N THR A 66 8.44 0.40 -4.60
CA THR A 66 9.50 0.97 -3.74
C THR A 66 9.26 0.65 -2.26
N GLY A 67 8.39 -0.30 -1.98
CA GLY A 67 7.95 -0.63 -0.63
C GLY A 67 8.87 -1.57 0.14
N CYS A 68 9.99 -1.98 -0.44
CA CYS A 68 10.93 -2.91 0.18
C CYS A 68 12.34 -2.29 0.29
N ILE A 69 12.92 -2.29 1.50
CA ILE A 69 14.28 -1.79 1.74
C ILE A 69 15.31 -2.57 0.92
N LEU A 70 15.09 -3.87 0.71
CA LEU A 70 15.98 -4.69 -0.10
C LEU A 70 16.03 -4.22 -1.56
N GLU A 71 14.88 -3.85 -2.14
CA GLU A 71 14.79 -3.28 -3.50
C GLU A 71 15.47 -1.92 -3.60
N LEU A 72 15.28 -1.08 -2.58
CA LEU A 72 15.86 0.27 -2.50
C LEU A 72 17.35 0.26 -2.16
N ARG A 73 17.85 -0.85 -1.67
CA ARG A 73 19.18 -1.07 -1.06
C ARG A 73 19.33 -0.30 0.26
N PRO A 74 19.76 -0.96 1.34
CA PRO A 74 19.88 -0.34 2.67
C PRO A 74 20.75 0.92 2.69
N GLU A 75 21.77 0.99 1.86
CA GLU A 75 22.68 2.13 1.74
C GLU A 75 21.95 3.43 1.36
N ASN A 76 20.87 3.31 0.58
CA ASN A 76 20.08 4.45 0.11
C ASN A 76 18.96 4.85 1.08
N THR A 77 18.66 4.02 2.07
CA THR A 77 17.56 4.23 3.02
C THR A 77 18.00 4.53 4.45
N GLY A 78 19.31 4.69 4.66
CA GLY A 78 19.89 4.90 5.99
C GLY A 78 20.14 3.63 6.78
N GLY A 79 20.12 2.46 6.11
CA GLY A 79 20.40 1.16 6.71
C GLY A 79 19.15 0.28 6.86
N TRP A 80 19.36 -0.86 7.51
CA TRP A 80 18.26 -1.75 7.91
C TRP A 80 17.44 -1.19 9.06
N ILE A 81 16.16 -1.54 9.10
CA ILE A 81 15.28 -1.24 10.23
C ILE A 81 15.86 -1.87 11.50
N LYS A 82 15.89 -1.10 12.57
CA LYS A 82 16.43 -1.52 13.88
C LYS A 82 15.51 -1.08 15.02
N LYS A 83 15.75 -1.66 16.18
CA LYS A 83 15.06 -1.29 17.41
C LYS A 83 15.12 0.22 17.67
N GLY A 84 13.99 0.81 17.99
CA GLY A 84 13.81 2.24 18.22
C GLY A 84 13.42 3.04 16.99
N ASP A 85 13.52 2.49 15.78
CA ASP A 85 13.07 3.18 14.57
C ASP A 85 11.56 3.39 14.59
N ILE A 86 11.13 4.54 14.08
CA ILE A 86 9.73 4.90 13.94
C ILE A 86 9.36 4.78 12.47
N ILE A 87 8.41 3.87 12.18
CA ILE A 87 7.86 3.69 10.83
C ILE A 87 6.50 4.34 10.77
N LYS A 88 6.30 5.20 9.77
CA LYS A 88 5.03 5.81 9.43
C LYS A 88 4.63 5.40 8.02
N LEU A 89 3.50 4.73 7.89
CA LEU A 89 2.84 4.43 6.63
C LEU A 89 1.61 5.33 6.50
N GLU A 90 1.42 5.94 5.35
CA GLU A 90 0.29 6.79 5.09
C GLU A 90 -0.28 6.48 3.71
N VAL A 91 -1.58 6.31 3.66
CA VAL A 91 -2.33 6.19 2.41
C VAL A 91 -3.37 7.31 2.39
N GLU A 92 -3.34 8.10 1.32
CA GLU A 92 -4.26 9.22 1.12
C GLU A 92 -5.70 8.78 1.34
N ASP A 93 -6.47 9.56 2.09
CA ASP A 93 -7.87 9.32 2.46
C ASP A 93 -8.17 8.02 3.24
N LEU A 94 -7.19 7.15 3.46
CA LEU A 94 -7.34 5.94 4.30
C LEU A 94 -6.75 6.10 5.69
N GLY A 95 -5.73 6.96 5.84
CA GLY A 95 -5.16 7.30 7.14
C GLY A 95 -3.68 6.95 7.30
N VAL A 96 -3.26 6.95 8.56
CA VAL A 96 -1.86 6.81 8.97
C VAL A 96 -1.70 5.67 9.97
N LEU A 97 -0.73 4.80 9.71
CA LEU A 97 -0.23 3.80 10.65
C LEU A 97 1.19 4.19 11.07
N LYS A 98 1.40 4.34 12.39
CA LYS A 98 2.70 4.71 12.95
C LYS A 98 3.08 3.77 14.08
N ASN A 99 4.26 3.15 13.98
CA ASN A 99 4.76 2.20 14.97
C ASN A 99 6.24 2.44 15.28
N THR A 100 6.64 2.06 16.48
CA THR A 100 8.05 1.99 16.88
C THR A 100 8.49 0.54 16.92
N ILE A 101 9.65 0.25 16.36
CA ILE A 101 10.25 -1.09 16.36
C ILE A 101 10.77 -1.42 17.76
N VAL A 102 10.36 -2.54 18.29
CA VAL A 102 10.73 -3.04 19.64
C VAL A 102 11.74 -4.17 19.60
#